data_143cf696b69983ecded8d9fd0c957207
#
_entry.id   143cf696b69983ecded8d9fd0c957207
#
_cell.length_a   1.000
_cell.length_b   1.000
_cell.length_c   1.000
_cell.angle_alpha   90.00
_cell.angle_beta   90.00
_cell.angle_gamma   90.00
#
_symmetry.space_group_name_H-M   'P 1'
#
loop_
_entity.id
_entity.type
_entity.pdbx_description
1 polymer ?
#
loop_
_entity_poly.entity_id
_entity_poly.type
_entity_poly.pdbx_seq_one_letter_code
_entity_poly.pdbx_strand_id
1 'polypeptide(L)'
;MTLRELVFLVLDELKINSDDSYFNEDHVVFLLNKYRSFVLKKELEKENKQLSSTNGQTICLDLIEVRDEDNPCGESMLRTEQTIPNLVNDCKVSLYPVNYFEGDHIIYTTMERMRYTTYNKWTKNLIYAAKGPDDYLYLKSSNPQYLYLEKLRMKAIFEDFESAAQYACDESGEELNCDILDMKFPIENALVPIVVELVVKELMGVKYQLRDTQNNAADDASNPVSKPKQT
;
A
#
# COMPACT_ATOMS: atom_id res chain seq x y z
N MET A 1 -1.01 10.62 12.15
CA MET A 1 -2.39 10.13 12.33
C MET A 1 -2.37 8.63 12.18
N THR A 2 -2.91 7.89 13.14
CA THR A 2 -3.00 6.42 13.08
C THR A 2 -4.20 6.00 12.24
N LEU A 3 -4.25 4.74 11.82
CA LEU A 3 -5.40 4.21 11.10
C LEU A 3 -6.67 4.28 11.98
N ARG A 4 -6.55 3.98 13.27
CA ARG A 4 -7.64 4.07 14.26
C ARG A 4 -8.24 5.47 14.32
N GLU A 5 -7.40 6.50 14.38
CA GLU A 5 -7.85 7.91 14.37
C GLU A 5 -8.62 8.26 13.10
N LEU A 6 -8.19 7.73 11.95
CA LEU A 6 -8.90 7.92 10.67
C LEU A 6 -10.25 7.23 10.63
N VAL A 7 -10.32 5.99 11.13
CA VAL A 7 -11.60 5.25 11.22
C VAL A 7 -12.59 6.03 12.07
N PHE A 8 -12.17 6.51 13.25
CA PHE A 8 -13.05 7.32 14.09
C PHE A 8 -13.48 8.62 13.41
N LEU A 9 -12.58 9.29 12.69
CA LEU A 9 -12.94 10.50 11.94
C LEU A 9 -14.04 10.22 10.92
N VAL A 10 -13.93 9.15 10.15
CA VAL A 10 -14.95 8.74 9.16
C VAL A 10 -16.27 8.40 9.84
N LEU A 11 -16.22 7.63 10.95
CA LEU A 11 -17.42 7.24 11.69
C LEU A 11 -18.12 8.44 12.31
N ASP A 12 -17.38 9.42 12.82
CA ASP A 12 -17.96 10.64 13.38
C ASP A 12 -18.64 11.49 12.30
N GLU A 13 -18.01 11.64 11.13
CA GLU A 13 -18.65 12.33 10.00
C GLU A 13 -19.92 11.60 9.51
N LEU A 14 -19.92 10.26 9.51
CA LEU A 14 -21.09 9.45 9.16
C LEU A 14 -22.23 9.58 10.19
N LYS A 15 -21.92 9.64 11.49
CA LYS A 15 -22.91 9.85 12.56
C LYS A 15 -23.58 11.19 12.48
N ILE A 16 -22.85 12.25 12.13
CA ILE A 16 -23.41 13.59 11.93
C ILE A 16 -24.47 13.58 10.83
N ASN A 17 -24.26 12.77 9.78
CA ASN A 17 -25.15 12.70 8.63
C ASN A 17 -26.27 11.64 8.77
N SER A 18 -26.15 10.68 9.70
CA SER A 18 -27.08 9.58 9.83
C SER A 18 -26.99 8.89 11.18
N ASP A 19 -27.94 9.21 12.04
CA ASP A 19 -27.99 8.77 13.45
C ASP A 19 -28.24 7.24 13.62
N ASP A 20 -28.95 6.61 12.67
CA ASP A 20 -29.40 5.22 12.76
C ASP A 20 -28.51 4.17 12.10
N SER A 21 -27.32 4.53 11.64
CA SER A 21 -26.52 3.61 10.84
C SER A 21 -25.37 2.98 11.60
N TYR A 22 -25.35 1.67 11.58
CA TYR A 22 -24.21 0.89 12.02
C TYR A 22 -23.29 0.63 10.81
N PHE A 23 -22.07 1.16 10.86
CA PHE A 23 -21.03 0.88 9.87
C PHE A 23 -20.00 -0.08 10.48
N ASN A 24 -19.60 -1.08 9.71
CA ASN A 24 -18.54 -2.00 10.12
C ASN A 24 -17.17 -1.30 9.97
N GLU A 25 -16.36 -1.31 11.03
CA GLU A 25 -15.01 -0.73 11.04
C GLU A 25 -14.12 -1.37 9.99
N ASP A 26 -14.16 -2.69 9.79
CA ASP A 26 -13.36 -3.39 8.78
C ASP A 26 -13.69 -2.90 7.36
N HIS A 27 -14.97 -2.59 7.10
CA HIS A 27 -15.36 -2.05 5.81
C HIS A 27 -14.83 -0.62 5.61
N VAL A 28 -14.82 0.19 6.66
CA VAL A 28 -14.22 1.53 6.61
C VAL A 28 -12.72 1.44 6.35
N VAL A 29 -12.01 0.53 7.02
CA VAL A 29 -10.57 0.27 6.80
C VAL A 29 -10.31 -0.13 5.36
N PHE A 30 -11.06 -1.06 4.81
CA PHE A 30 -10.97 -1.46 3.41
C PHE A 30 -11.14 -0.28 2.44
N LEU A 31 -12.14 0.58 2.67
CA LEU A 31 -12.39 1.75 1.83
C LEU A 31 -11.29 2.80 1.97
N LEU A 32 -10.79 3.04 3.18
CA LEU A 32 -9.66 3.93 3.41
C LEU A 32 -8.43 3.48 2.62
N ASN A 33 -8.11 2.18 2.64
CA ASN A 33 -6.99 1.61 1.89
C ASN A 33 -7.18 1.76 0.37
N LYS A 34 -8.38 1.41 -0.14
CA LYS A 34 -8.76 1.55 -1.55
C LYS A 34 -8.61 3.00 -2.04
N TYR A 35 -9.19 3.96 -1.32
CA TYR A 35 -9.14 5.36 -1.73
C TYR A 35 -7.79 6.02 -1.52
N ARG A 36 -7.02 5.58 -0.51
CA ARG A 36 -5.62 5.97 -0.37
C ARG A 36 -4.84 5.65 -1.65
N SER A 37 -4.89 4.39 -2.09
CA SER A 37 -4.17 3.95 -3.28
C SER A 37 -4.61 4.71 -4.53
N PHE A 38 -5.90 4.93 -4.69
CA PHE A 38 -6.45 5.72 -5.79
C PHE A 38 -5.94 7.17 -5.80
N VAL A 39 -5.99 7.85 -4.63
CA VAL A 39 -5.54 9.24 -4.51
C VAL A 39 -4.04 9.35 -4.74
N LEU A 40 -3.22 8.45 -4.17
CA LEU A 40 -1.78 8.44 -4.37
C LEU A 40 -1.42 8.20 -5.84
N LYS A 41 -2.09 7.28 -6.54
CA LYS A 41 -1.88 7.04 -7.96
C LYS A 41 -2.20 8.27 -8.80
N LYS A 42 -3.35 8.91 -8.52
CA LYS A 42 -3.76 10.14 -9.19
C LYS A 42 -2.79 11.31 -8.94
N GLU A 43 -2.22 11.41 -7.71
CA GLU A 43 -1.23 12.44 -7.41
C GLU A 43 0.11 12.17 -8.13
N LEU A 44 0.49 10.91 -8.30
CA LEU A 44 1.69 10.52 -9.06
C LEU A 44 1.59 10.80 -10.56
N GLU A 45 0.37 10.70 -11.11
CA GLU A 45 0.11 11.00 -12.52
C GLU A 45 0.20 12.51 -12.84
N LYS A 46 0.11 13.38 -11.83
CA LYS A 46 0.31 14.81 -12.02
C LYS A 46 1.77 15.11 -12.33
N GLU A 47 1.98 15.83 -13.41
CA GLU A 47 3.32 16.21 -13.86
C GLU A 47 4.14 16.89 -12.75
N ASN A 48 5.38 16.42 -12.56
CA ASN A 48 6.37 16.98 -11.63
C ASN A 48 6.03 16.93 -10.12
N LYS A 49 5.00 16.22 -9.68
CA LYS A 49 4.73 16.12 -8.25
C LYS A 49 5.54 14.98 -7.62
N GLN A 50 6.41 15.34 -6.70
CA GLN A 50 7.08 14.36 -5.85
C GLN A 50 6.19 14.10 -4.63
N LEU A 51 5.78 12.83 -4.46
CA LEU A 51 5.10 12.43 -3.22
C LEU A 51 6.07 12.54 -2.04
N SER A 52 5.52 12.99 -0.92
CA SER A 52 6.25 13.05 0.34
C SER A 52 6.71 11.66 0.79
N SER A 53 7.85 11.60 1.47
CA SER A 53 8.34 10.36 2.09
C SER A 53 7.39 9.79 3.14
N THR A 54 6.44 10.60 3.62
CA THR A 54 5.40 10.18 4.58
C THR A 54 4.37 9.24 3.98
N ASN A 55 4.24 9.18 2.66
CA ASN A 55 3.36 8.25 1.96
C ASN A 55 3.95 6.84 1.80
N GLY A 56 5.26 6.71 2.05
CA GLY A 56 5.98 5.45 1.94
C GLY A 56 5.90 4.62 3.22
N GLN A 57 5.99 3.31 3.05
CA GLN A 57 6.14 2.33 4.11
C GLN A 57 7.49 1.65 3.99
N THR A 58 8.03 1.22 5.12
CA THR A 58 9.27 0.44 5.20
C THR A 58 8.94 -0.98 5.59
N ILE A 59 9.39 -1.93 4.79
CA ILE A 59 9.25 -3.37 5.04
C ILE A 59 10.63 -4.02 5.06
N CYS A 60 10.76 -5.09 5.83
CA CYS A 60 11.94 -5.94 5.83
C CYS A 60 11.61 -7.28 5.17
N LEU A 61 12.54 -7.74 4.35
CA LEU A 61 12.38 -8.95 3.56
C LEU A 61 13.62 -9.83 3.79
N ASP A 62 13.40 -11.09 4.14
CA ASP A 62 14.45 -12.08 4.22
C ASP A 62 14.86 -12.53 2.82
N LEU A 63 16.15 -12.81 2.65
CA LEU A 63 16.74 -13.20 1.37
C LEU A 63 17.18 -14.66 1.42
N ILE A 64 16.89 -15.37 0.34
CA ILE A 64 17.31 -16.74 0.11
C ILE A 64 18.07 -16.84 -1.20
N GLU A 65 19.05 -17.77 -1.25
CA GLU A 65 19.75 -18.06 -2.50
C GLU A 65 18.88 -18.91 -3.41
N VAL A 66 18.71 -18.46 -4.67
CA VAL A 66 18.03 -19.23 -5.71
C VAL A 66 19.01 -20.27 -6.22
N ARG A 67 18.68 -21.55 -6.05
CA ARG A 67 19.50 -22.66 -6.49
C ARG A 67 19.44 -22.85 -7.99
N ASP A 68 20.49 -23.46 -8.56
CA ASP A 68 20.67 -23.68 -10.01
C ASP A 68 19.53 -24.44 -10.71
N GLU A 69 18.71 -25.19 -9.98
CA GLU A 69 17.58 -25.93 -10.53
C GLU A 69 16.49 -24.97 -11.11
N ASP A 70 16.37 -23.78 -10.53
CA ASP A 70 15.40 -22.75 -10.96
C ASP A 70 16.03 -21.72 -11.93
N ASN A 71 17.35 -21.76 -12.10
CA ASN A 71 18.09 -20.81 -12.93
C ASN A 71 18.89 -21.50 -14.03
N PRO A 72 18.33 -21.65 -15.24
CA PRO A 72 18.98 -22.35 -16.34
C PRO A 72 20.30 -21.73 -16.83
N CYS A 73 20.65 -20.53 -16.33
CA CYS A 73 21.90 -19.83 -16.70
C CYS A 73 23.04 -20.05 -15.72
N GLY A 74 22.86 -20.81 -14.61
CA GLY A 74 23.91 -21.15 -13.68
C GLY A 74 24.52 -19.99 -12.88
N GLU A 75 23.84 -18.84 -12.84
CA GLU A 75 24.26 -17.69 -12.04
C GLU A 75 23.53 -17.70 -10.71
N SER A 76 24.27 -17.70 -9.60
CA SER A 76 23.69 -17.54 -8.25
C SER A 76 23.00 -16.19 -8.14
N MET A 77 21.77 -16.20 -7.69
CA MET A 77 20.96 -15.00 -7.43
C MET A 77 20.34 -15.09 -6.05
N LEU A 78 20.11 -13.95 -5.41
CA LEU A 78 19.27 -13.88 -4.22
C LEU A 78 17.84 -13.55 -4.61
N ARG A 79 16.90 -14.07 -3.86
CA ARG A 79 15.48 -13.78 -3.97
C ARG A 79 14.90 -13.53 -2.58
N THR A 80 13.88 -12.70 -2.48
CA THR A 80 13.13 -12.59 -1.22
C THR A 80 12.42 -13.90 -0.92
N GLU A 81 12.33 -14.26 0.34
CA GLU A 81 11.57 -15.43 0.80
C GLU A 81 10.07 -15.17 0.66
N GLN A 82 9.64 -13.94 0.97
CA GLN A 82 8.26 -13.49 0.88
C GLN A 82 7.99 -12.76 -0.42
N THR A 83 6.74 -12.81 -0.88
CA THR A 83 6.27 -11.98 -2.00
C THR A 83 6.14 -10.53 -1.58
N ILE A 84 6.45 -9.61 -2.49
CA ILE A 84 6.34 -8.18 -2.23
C ILE A 84 4.90 -7.73 -2.50
N PRO A 85 4.29 -6.96 -1.60
CA PRO A 85 3.00 -6.33 -1.86
C PRO A 85 3.05 -5.44 -3.11
N ASN A 86 1.92 -5.28 -3.78
CA ASN A 86 1.85 -4.48 -5.00
C ASN A 86 2.26 -3.02 -4.75
N LEU A 87 3.07 -2.50 -5.66
CA LEU A 87 3.58 -1.13 -5.63
C LEU A 87 2.63 -0.19 -6.37
N VAL A 88 2.38 0.98 -5.80
CA VAL A 88 1.66 2.05 -6.50
C VAL A 88 2.50 2.59 -7.65
N ASN A 89 3.83 2.63 -7.47
CA ASN A 89 4.77 3.09 -8.49
C ASN A 89 6.14 2.44 -8.31
N ASP A 90 6.57 1.72 -9.32
CA ASP A 90 7.88 1.06 -9.36
C ASP A 90 9.07 2.04 -9.44
N CYS A 91 8.83 3.30 -9.80
CA CYS A 91 9.93 4.27 -9.97
C CYS A 91 10.47 4.85 -8.65
N LYS A 92 9.77 4.66 -7.53
CA LYS A 92 10.13 5.23 -6.22
C LYS A 92 10.36 4.16 -5.17
N VAL A 93 11.24 3.23 -5.48
CA VAL A 93 11.67 2.18 -4.56
C VAL A 93 13.07 2.51 -4.08
N SER A 94 13.25 2.50 -2.75
CA SER A 94 14.58 2.63 -2.13
C SER A 94 14.89 1.36 -1.37
N LEU A 95 16.04 0.77 -1.64
CA LEU A 95 16.48 -0.50 -1.09
C LEU A 95 17.75 -0.30 -0.29
N TYR A 96 17.76 -0.85 0.92
CA TYR A 96 18.89 -0.76 1.84
C TYR A 96 19.20 -2.15 2.41
N PRO A 97 20.46 -2.56 2.44
CA PRO A 97 20.86 -3.76 3.19
C PRO A 97 20.71 -3.51 4.70
N VAL A 98 20.23 -4.49 5.43
CA VAL A 98 20.11 -4.40 6.91
C VAL A 98 21.42 -4.67 7.60
N ASN A 99 22.25 -5.56 7.06
CA ASN A 99 23.51 -5.99 7.66
C ASN A 99 24.71 -5.75 6.74
N TYR A 100 25.79 -5.24 7.26
CA TYR A 100 27.18 -5.31 6.76
C TYR A 100 27.62 -4.42 5.59
N PHE A 101 26.75 -3.83 4.80
CA PHE A 101 27.18 -3.04 3.64
C PHE A 101 26.82 -1.58 3.79
N GLU A 102 27.45 -0.87 4.72
CA GLU A 102 27.42 0.59 4.75
C GLU A 102 28.03 1.12 3.45
N GLY A 103 27.19 1.67 2.59
CA GLY A 103 27.60 2.35 1.37
C GLY A 103 27.24 1.68 0.05
N ASP A 104 26.83 0.42 0.04
CA ASP A 104 26.41 -0.24 -1.20
C ASP A 104 24.96 0.13 -1.53
N HIS A 105 24.81 0.91 -2.59
CA HIS A 105 23.49 1.26 -3.09
C HIS A 105 22.92 0.09 -3.90
N ILE A 106 21.75 -0.40 -3.48
CA ILE A 106 20.98 -1.35 -4.26
C ILE A 106 20.13 -0.58 -5.25
N ILE A 107 20.35 -0.84 -6.53
CA ILE A 107 19.67 -0.14 -7.62
C ILE A 107 18.44 -0.94 -8.03
N TYR A 108 17.26 -0.36 -7.81
CA TYR A 108 16.03 -0.94 -8.32
C TYR A 108 15.91 -0.73 -9.84
N THR A 109 15.60 -1.80 -10.57
CA THR A 109 15.52 -1.79 -12.04
C THR A 109 14.47 -2.79 -12.52
N THR A 110 14.33 -2.96 -13.83
CA THR A 110 13.47 -3.99 -14.40
C THR A 110 14.23 -5.31 -14.61
N MET A 111 13.53 -6.45 -14.58
CA MET A 111 14.12 -7.77 -14.83
C MET A 111 14.87 -7.83 -16.17
N GLU A 112 14.35 -7.17 -17.18
CA GLU A 112 15.01 -7.11 -18.49
C GLU A 112 16.35 -6.40 -18.44
N ARG A 113 16.43 -5.25 -17.76
CA ARG A 113 17.67 -4.48 -17.59
C ARG A 113 18.66 -5.21 -16.69
N MET A 114 18.20 -5.87 -15.64
CA MET A 114 19.04 -6.62 -14.70
C MET A 114 19.87 -7.70 -15.41
N ARG A 115 19.37 -8.31 -16.49
CA ARG A 115 20.11 -9.29 -17.30
C ARG A 115 21.37 -8.74 -17.94
N TYR A 116 21.42 -7.45 -18.25
CA TYR A 116 22.53 -6.80 -18.96
C TYR A 116 23.50 -6.05 -18.05
N THR A 117 23.19 -5.87 -16.78
CA THR A 117 23.93 -4.99 -15.87
C THR A 117 25.28 -5.58 -15.44
N THR A 118 25.42 -6.89 -15.42
CA THR A 118 26.64 -7.60 -14.94
C THR A 118 27.82 -7.52 -15.89
N TYR A 119 27.62 -7.11 -17.13
CA TYR A 119 28.68 -7.07 -18.17
C TYR A 119 29.55 -5.82 -18.14
N ASN A 120 29.20 -4.81 -17.33
CA ASN A 120 29.93 -3.55 -17.33
C ASN A 120 30.96 -3.50 -16.20
N LYS A 121 32.23 -3.26 -16.57
CA LYS A 121 33.36 -3.15 -15.64
C LYS A 121 33.15 -2.11 -14.52
N TRP A 122 32.47 -1.01 -14.83
CA TRP A 122 32.26 0.10 -13.90
C TRP A 122 31.14 -0.14 -12.89
N THR A 123 30.27 -1.09 -13.15
CA THR A 123 29.12 -1.44 -12.29
C THR A 123 29.29 -2.75 -11.57
N LYS A 124 30.52 -3.29 -11.55
CA LYS A 124 30.84 -4.61 -11.01
C LYS A 124 30.45 -4.80 -9.53
N ASN A 125 30.54 -3.73 -8.74
CA ASN A 125 30.25 -3.78 -7.31
C ASN A 125 28.81 -3.34 -6.96
N LEU A 126 28.01 -2.94 -7.95
CA LEU A 126 26.64 -2.54 -7.71
C LEU A 126 25.74 -3.77 -7.60
N ILE A 127 24.81 -3.70 -6.67
CA ILE A 127 23.73 -4.69 -6.53
C ILE A 127 22.51 -4.15 -7.24
N TYR A 128 21.95 -4.95 -8.11
CA TYR A 128 20.72 -4.63 -8.83
C TYR A 128 19.58 -5.49 -8.28
N ALA A 129 18.43 -4.88 -8.10
CA ALA A 129 17.23 -5.56 -7.67
C ALA A 129 16.09 -5.30 -8.65
N ALA A 130 15.29 -6.32 -8.92
CA ALA A 130 14.14 -6.24 -9.80
C ALA A 130 13.00 -7.12 -9.29
N LYS A 131 11.77 -6.62 -9.40
CA LYS A 131 10.58 -7.42 -9.12
C LYS A 131 10.34 -8.40 -10.27
N GLY A 132 10.20 -9.68 -9.93
CA GLY A 132 9.82 -10.73 -10.88
C GLY A 132 8.34 -10.76 -11.18
N PRO A 133 7.92 -11.53 -12.21
CA PRO A 133 6.51 -11.73 -12.53
C PRO A 133 5.76 -12.58 -11.49
N ASP A 134 6.49 -13.21 -10.59
CA ASP A 134 6.03 -14.03 -9.47
C ASP A 134 5.93 -13.24 -8.16
N ASP A 135 6.02 -11.90 -8.24
CA ASP A 135 5.98 -10.95 -7.12
C ASP A 135 7.13 -11.07 -6.11
N TYR A 136 8.19 -11.80 -6.41
CA TYR A 136 9.42 -11.79 -5.62
C TYR A 136 10.40 -10.73 -6.10
N LEU A 137 11.25 -10.25 -5.18
CA LEU A 137 12.37 -9.39 -5.51
C LEU A 137 13.62 -10.23 -5.73
N TYR A 138 14.22 -10.09 -6.89
CA TYR A 138 15.46 -10.74 -7.27
C TYR A 138 16.61 -9.76 -7.16
N LEU A 139 17.73 -10.21 -6.61
CA LEU A 139 18.96 -9.43 -6.51
C LEU A 139 20.07 -10.10 -7.31
N LYS A 140 20.84 -9.30 -8.01
CA LYS A 140 21.99 -9.74 -8.80
C LYS A 140 23.14 -8.76 -8.70
N SER A 141 24.37 -9.29 -8.56
CA SER A 141 25.60 -8.51 -8.62
C SER A 141 26.72 -9.38 -9.22
N SER A 142 27.75 -8.73 -9.77
CA SER A 142 28.99 -9.41 -10.16
C SER A 142 29.95 -9.63 -8.99
N ASN A 143 29.70 -9.03 -7.84
CA ASN A 143 30.49 -9.22 -6.63
C ASN A 143 29.87 -10.34 -5.80
N PRO A 144 30.54 -11.50 -5.61
CA PRO A 144 29.96 -12.63 -4.88
C PRO A 144 29.65 -12.34 -3.41
N GLN A 145 30.19 -11.26 -2.84
CA GLN A 145 29.91 -10.87 -1.46
C GLN A 145 28.42 -10.51 -1.23
N TYR A 146 27.67 -10.15 -2.28
CA TYR A 146 26.26 -9.86 -2.12
C TYR A 146 25.43 -11.08 -1.69
N LEU A 147 25.93 -12.29 -1.91
CA LEU A 147 25.26 -13.54 -1.48
C LEU A 147 25.19 -13.69 0.05
N TYR A 148 25.98 -12.90 0.78
CA TYR A 148 25.94 -12.88 2.25
C TYR A 148 24.86 -11.93 2.81
N LEU A 149 24.07 -11.27 1.95
CA LEU A 149 22.93 -10.48 2.39
C LEU A 149 21.83 -11.42 2.88
N GLU A 150 21.43 -11.25 4.14
CA GLU A 150 20.37 -12.03 4.77
C GLU A 150 19.04 -11.30 4.76
N LYS A 151 19.06 -9.97 4.95
CA LYS A 151 17.87 -9.13 5.05
C LYS A 151 18.01 -7.87 4.22
N LEU A 152 16.88 -7.47 3.64
CA LEU A 152 16.74 -6.26 2.84
C LEU A 152 15.64 -5.39 3.41
N ARG A 153 15.93 -4.11 3.56
CA ARG A 153 14.94 -3.10 3.91
C ARG A 153 14.50 -2.37 2.66
N MET A 154 13.20 -2.41 2.38
CA MET A 154 12.59 -1.78 1.22
C MET A 154 11.65 -0.67 1.68
N LYS A 155 11.89 0.54 1.17
CA LYS A 155 10.98 1.67 1.34
C LYS A 155 10.29 1.97 0.01
N ALA A 156 8.97 1.85 0.01
CA ALA A 156 8.15 2.06 -1.19
C ALA A 156 6.74 2.52 -0.82
N ILE A 157 5.95 2.84 -1.84
CA ILE A 157 4.51 3.14 -1.69
C ILE A 157 3.76 1.90 -2.17
N PHE A 158 3.14 1.20 -1.23
CA PHE A 158 2.38 -0.02 -1.52
C PHE A 158 0.90 0.31 -1.76
N GLU A 159 0.27 -0.45 -2.65
CA GLU A 159 -1.17 -0.32 -2.91
C GLU A 159 -1.97 -0.73 -1.67
N ASP A 160 -1.61 -1.85 -1.09
CA ASP A 160 -2.24 -2.38 0.12
C ASP A 160 -1.38 -2.09 1.35
N PHE A 161 -1.90 -1.24 2.22
CA PHE A 161 -1.26 -0.87 3.47
C PHE A 161 -1.17 -2.06 4.43
N GLU A 162 -2.23 -2.88 4.52
CA GLU A 162 -2.30 -3.98 5.47
C GLU A 162 -1.30 -5.08 5.14
N SER A 163 -1.22 -5.48 3.87
CA SER A 163 -0.23 -6.46 3.40
C SER A 163 1.20 -5.99 3.63
N ALA A 164 1.47 -4.70 3.46
CA ALA A 164 2.79 -4.14 3.73
C ALA A 164 3.08 -4.04 5.24
N ALA A 165 2.07 -3.79 6.06
CA ALA A 165 2.22 -3.68 7.52
C ALA A 165 2.65 -5.00 8.17
N GLN A 166 2.32 -6.15 7.57
CA GLN A 166 2.75 -7.48 8.05
C GLN A 166 4.27 -7.65 8.05
N TYR A 167 4.97 -6.94 7.17
CA TYR A 167 6.43 -6.98 7.04
C TYR A 167 7.09 -5.68 7.53
N ALA A 168 6.34 -4.85 8.28
CA ALA A 168 6.86 -3.59 8.79
C ALA A 168 8.01 -3.82 9.77
N CYS A 169 9.06 -3.05 9.63
CA CYS A 169 10.23 -3.11 10.49
C CYS A 169 10.74 -1.72 10.85
N ASP A 170 11.55 -1.68 11.90
CA ASP A 170 12.27 -0.50 12.32
C ASP A 170 13.56 -0.25 11.50
N GLU A 171 14.35 0.73 11.91
CA GLU A 171 15.63 1.04 11.26
C GLU A 171 16.69 -0.04 11.51
N SER A 172 16.54 -0.84 12.57
CA SER A 172 17.44 -1.95 12.89
C SER A 172 17.10 -3.24 12.15
N GLY A 173 15.94 -3.29 11.48
CA GLY A 173 15.43 -4.47 10.78
C GLY A 173 14.67 -5.43 11.69
N GLU A 174 14.31 -5.00 12.90
CA GLU A 174 13.43 -5.74 13.79
C GLU A 174 11.96 -5.55 13.38
N GLU A 175 11.21 -6.64 13.39
CA GLU A 175 9.79 -6.62 13.04
C GLU A 175 8.97 -5.82 14.05
N LEU A 176 8.12 -4.93 13.54
CA LEU A 176 7.20 -4.17 14.36
C LEU A 176 5.94 -5.01 14.63
N ASN A 177 5.88 -5.58 15.83
CA ASN A 177 4.71 -6.36 16.26
C ASN A 177 3.67 -5.44 16.92
N CYS A 178 3.06 -4.55 16.12
CA CYS A 178 2.03 -3.60 16.56
C CYS A 178 0.68 -3.96 15.93
N ASP A 179 -0.42 -3.61 16.63
CA ASP A 179 -1.75 -3.64 16.02
C ASP A 179 -1.77 -2.73 14.79
N ILE A 180 -2.27 -3.23 13.67
CA ILE A 180 -2.35 -2.50 12.39
C ILE A 180 -3.12 -1.18 12.57
N LEU A 181 -4.16 -1.18 13.40
CA LEU A 181 -4.96 0.01 13.68
C LEU A 181 -4.17 1.12 14.38
N ASP A 182 -3.17 0.76 15.18
CA ASP A 182 -2.34 1.73 15.92
C ASP A 182 -1.12 2.18 15.10
N MET A 183 -0.88 1.56 13.96
CA MET A 183 0.16 2.00 13.04
C MET A 183 -0.18 3.33 12.40
N LYS A 184 0.87 4.09 12.08
CA LYS A 184 0.73 5.34 11.34
C LYS A 184 0.26 5.04 9.92
N PHE A 185 -0.89 5.60 9.55
CA PHE A 185 -1.40 5.46 8.19
C PHE A 185 -0.52 6.24 7.22
N PRO A 186 0.02 5.58 6.16
CA PRO A 186 1.04 6.19 5.30
C PRO A 186 0.41 7.08 4.24
N ILE A 187 -0.06 8.23 4.67
CA ILE A 187 -0.62 9.28 3.83
C ILE A 187 -0.18 10.66 4.31
N GLU A 188 0.04 11.56 3.39
CA GLU A 188 0.30 12.95 3.69
C GLU A 188 -0.96 13.63 4.26
N ASN A 189 -0.80 14.44 5.33
CA ASN A 189 -1.94 15.09 5.99
C ASN A 189 -2.79 15.95 5.04
N ALA A 190 -2.19 16.51 4.01
CA ALA A 190 -2.91 17.30 2.99
C ALA A 190 -3.88 16.46 2.15
N LEU A 191 -3.67 15.16 2.04
CA LEU A 191 -4.50 14.24 1.25
C LEU A 191 -5.59 13.55 2.10
N VAL A 192 -5.46 13.57 3.41
CA VAL A 192 -6.41 12.94 4.33
C VAL A 192 -7.86 13.41 4.09
N PRO A 193 -8.16 14.71 4.01
CA PRO A 193 -9.55 15.16 3.81
C PRO A 193 -10.16 14.63 2.51
N ILE A 194 -9.36 14.50 1.45
CA ILE A 194 -9.81 13.98 0.16
C ILE A 194 -10.21 12.50 0.29
N VAL A 195 -9.38 11.70 0.97
CA VAL A 195 -9.67 10.28 1.18
C VAL A 195 -10.92 10.10 2.04
N VAL A 196 -11.02 10.82 3.14
CA VAL A 196 -12.18 10.78 4.05
C VAL A 196 -13.47 11.16 3.30
N GLU A 197 -13.45 12.24 2.52
CA GLU A 197 -14.60 12.67 1.72
C GLU A 197 -15.07 11.58 0.74
N LEU A 198 -14.13 10.90 0.07
CA LEU A 198 -14.45 9.82 -0.87
C LEU A 198 -15.07 8.60 -0.17
N VAL A 199 -14.52 8.21 1.00
CA VAL A 199 -15.06 7.12 1.81
C VAL A 199 -16.47 7.44 2.30
N VAL A 200 -16.67 8.62 2.87
CA VAL A 200 -17.98 9.06 3.37
C VAL A 200 -19.00 9.11 2.24
N LYS A 201 -18.64 9.65 1.08
CA LYS A 201 -19.53 9.67 -0.10
C LYS A 201 -19.96 8.27 -0.55
N GLU A 202 -19.02 7.29 -0.58
CA GLU A 202 -19.36 5.92 -0.96
C GLU A 202 -20.30 5.27 0.06
N LEU A 203 -20.01 5.40 1.34
CA LEU A 203 -20.82 4.83 2.42
C LEU A 203 -22.22 5.47 2.49
N MET A 204 -22.32 6.76 2.33
CA MET A 204 -23.61 7.47 2.28
C MET A 204 -24.40 7.13 1.03
N GLY A 205 -23.75 7.00 -0.11
CA GLY A 205 -24.39 6.63 -1.37
C GLY A 205 -25.05 5.27 -1.33
N VAL A 206 -24.34 4.27 -0.82
CA VAL A 206 -24.90 2.92 -0.63
C VAL A 206 -26.07 2.93 0.34
N LYS A 207 -25.96 3.65 1.44
CA LYS A 207 -27.01 3.74 2.44
C LYS A 207 -28.26 4.47 1.95
N TYR A 208 -28.06 5.55 1.21
CA TYR A 208 -29.16 6.31 0.65
C TYR A 208 -29.97 5.47 -0.37
N GLN A 209 -29.28 4.72 -1.21
CA GLN A 209 -29.93 3.80 -2.14
C GLN A 209 -30.70 2.68 -1.43
N LEU A 210 -30.15 2.09 -0.36
CA LEU A 210 -30.84 1.07 0.41
C LEU A 210 -32.07 1.61 1.14
N ARG A 211 -32.01 2.83 1.64
CA ARG A 211 -33.15 3.48 2.28
C ARG A 211 -34.27 3.79 1.30
N ASP A 212 -33.92 4.32 0.13
CA ASP A 212 -34.91 4.65 -0.90
C ASP A 212 -35.64 3.41 -1.42
N THR A 213 -34.97 2.26 -1.48
CA THR A 213 -35.62 1.02 -1.91
C THR A 213 -36.44 0.34 -0.82
N GLN A 214 -36.16 0.60 0.45
CA GLN A 214 -36.85 -0.06 1.55
C GLN A 214 -37.96 0.77 2.15
N ASN A 215 -37.99 2.17 1.87
CA ASN A 215 -38.68 2.82 2.81
C ASN A 215 -39.41 3.93 2.41
N ASN A 216 -39.55 4.43 1.95
CA ASN A 216 -40.07 5.42 2.54
C ASN A 216 -40.61 6.49 1.87
N ALA A 217 -40.42 6.65 0.67
CA ALA A 217 -41.26 7.42 -0.22
C ALA A 217 -42.72 6.88 -0.20
N ALA A 218 -42.87 5.62 0.14
CA ALA A 218 -44.17 5.02 0.37
C ALA A 218 -44.82 5.44 1.70
N ASP A 219 -44.02 5.61 2.74
CA ASP A 219 -44.53 6.04 4.05
C ASP A 219 -44.90 7.51 4.06
N ASP A 220 -44.12 8.35 3.41
CA ASP A 220 -44.43 9.76 3.23
C ASP A 220 -45.55 10.00 2.24
N ALA A 221 -45.73 9.08 1.30
CA ALA A 221 -46.87 9.11 0.37
C ALA A 221 -48.18 8.54 0.97
N SER A 222 -48.07 7.83 2.08
CA SER A 222 -49.25 7.17 2.70
C SER A 222 -50.14 8.07 3.55
N ASN A 223 -49.80 9.35 3.64
CA ASN A 223 -50.71 10.36 4.17
C ASN A 223 -51.28 11.28 3.07
N PRO A 224 -52.10 10.77 2.14
CA PRO A 224 -52.93 11.66 1.35
C PRO A 224 -53.93 12.23 2.32
N VAL A 225 -53.77 13.49 2.66
CA VAL A 225 -54.85 14.27 3.29
C VAL A 225 -56.10 13.99 2.50
N SER A 226 -57.01 13.20 3.07
CA SER A 226 -58.33 12.97 2.49
C SER A 226 -59.04 14.30 2.35
N LYS A 227 -59.11 14.79 1.13
CA LYS A 227 -59.90 15.95 0.86
C LYS A 227 -61.34 15.69 1.31
N PRO A 228 -61.92 16.54 2.15
CA PRO A 228 -63.33 16.38 2.52
C PRO A 228 -64.17 16.45 1.27
N LYS A 229 -65.01 15.43 1.07
CA LYS A 229 -66.04 15.47 0.03
C LYS A 229 -66.97 16.64 0.33
N GLN A 230 -66.95 17.63 -0.55
CA GLN A 230 -68.01 18.64 -0.60
C GLN A 230 -69.30 17.96 -1.09
N THR A 231 -70.25 17.88 -0.22
CA THR A 231 -71.71 17.61 -0.52
C THR A 231 -72.35 18.90 -0.96
#